data_014a5c13648fe63d7b89643a74ba30a8
#
_entry.id   014a5c13648fe63d7b89643a74ba30a8
#
_cell.length_a   1.000
_cell.length_b   1.000
_cell.length_c   1.000
_cell.angle_alpha   90.00
_cell.angle_beta   90.00
_cell.angle_gamma   90.00
#
_symmetry.space_group_name_H-M   'P 1'
#
loop_
_entity.id
_entity.type
_entity.pdbx_description
1 polymer ?
#
loop_
_entity_poly.entity_id
_entity_poly.type
_entity_poly.pdbx_seq_one_letter_code
_entity_poly.pdbx_strand_id
1 'polypeptide(L)'
;MKDLPTIAVFFDVDNISSRYAKAILDEVASEGRIVVKRAYGNWTKGNLTPWLDVLEELAIRPYQQTDYVSGKNASDMALTIDAMDCLYQDKFDIFVVVSSDSDFTPLAMRLHESGATVIGVGNGTTKKSLRNACDRFMGGSINWLFWEPSPIG
;
A
#
# COMPACT_ATOMS: atom_id res chain seq x y z
N MET A 1 -3.52 -29.33 8.51
CA MET A 1 -2.70 -28.10 8.64
C MET A 1 -3.41 -26.95 7.97
N LYS A 2 -3.60 -25.87 8.68
CA LYS A 2 -4.24 -24.71 8.08
C LYS A 2 -3.26 -23.99 7.17
N ASP A 3 -3.74 -23.57 6.00
CA ASP A 3 -2.95 -22.73 5.14
C ASP A 3 -2.77 -21.36 5.78
N LEU A 4 -1.63 -20.74 5.51
CA LEU A 4 -1.41 -19.37 5.95
C LEU A 4 -2.39 -18.42 5.24
N PRO A 5 -2.83 -17.36 5.92
CA PRO A 5 -3.60 -16.31 5.22
C PRO A 5 -2.84 -15.79 4.01
N THR A 6 -3.57 -15.51 2.94
CA THR A 6 -2.98 -14.95 1.72
C THR A 6 -3.08 -13.43 1.73
N ILE A 7 -2.04 -12.77 1.28
CA ILE A 7 -1.88 -11.33 1.40
C ILE A 7 -1.65 -10.69 0.05
N ALA A 8 -2.36 -9.59 -0.21
CA ALA A 8 -2.12 -8.72 -1.35
C ALA A 8 -1.63 -7.36 -0.83
N VAL A 9 -0.49 -6.89 -1.33
CA VAL A 9 0.14 -5.64 -0.89
C VAL A 9 0.15 -4.63 -2.04
N PHE A 10 -0.34 -3.42 -1.75
CA PHE A 10 -0.47 -2.34 -2.72
C PHE A 10 0.29 -1.12 -2.22
N PHE A 11 1.33 -0.72 -2.94
CA PHE A 11 2.15 0.44 -2.61
C PHE A 11 1.73 1.66 -3.42
N ASP A 12 1.45 2.75 -2.74
CA ASP A 12 1.23 4.07 -3.33
C ASP A 12 2.57 4.80 -3.36
N VAL A 13 3.30 4.68 -4.46
CA VAL A 13 4.71 5.12 -4.52
C VAL A 13 4.87 6.64 -4.45
N ASP A 14 3.83 7.40 -4.76
CA ASP A 14 3.90 8.86 -4.65
C ASP A 14 3.89 9.32 -3.19
N ASN A 15 3.42 8.46 -2.28
CA ASN A 15 3.24 8.80 -0.88
C ASN A 15 4.04 7.92 0.09
N ILE A 16 4.96 7.11 -0.42
CA ILE A 16 5.82 6.28 0.42
C ILE A 16 7.22 6.20 -0.18
N SER A 17 8.24 6.33 0.65
CA SER A 17 9.63 6.21 0.19
C SER A 17 10.00 4.75 -0.05
N SER A 18 10.75 4.50 -1.12
CA SER A 18 11.25 3.17 -1.46
C SER A 18 12.09 2.54 -0.35
N ARG A 19 12.74 3.36 0.46
CA ARG A 19 13.62 2.88 1.53
C ARG A 19 12.89 2.06 2.60
N TYR A 20 11.57 2.20 2.69
CA TYR A 20 10.78 1.48 3.68
C TYR A 20 10.15 0.19 3.14
N ALA A 21 10.25 -0.05 1.84
CA ALA A 21 9.54 -1.17 1.23
C ALA A 21 9.95 -2.52 1.81
N LYS A 22 11.25 -2.75 2.02
CA LYS A 22 11.72 -4.02 2.56
C LYS A 22 11.21 -4.25 3.98
N ALA A 23 11.32 -3.25 4.84
CA ALA A 23 10.85 -3.36 6.23
C ALA A 23 9.35 -3.62 6.29
N ILE A 24 8.59 -2.97 5.42
CA ILE A 24 7.13 -3.18 5.35
C ILE A 24 6.83 -4.62 4.95
N LEU A 25 7.49 -5.12 3.90
CA LEU A 25 7.23 -6.49 3.46
C LEU A 25 7.66 -7.52 4.50
N ASP A 26 8.79 -7.28 5.19
CA ASP A 26 9.24 -8.17 6.26
C ASP A 26 8.21 -8.24 7.39
N GLU A 27 7.64 -7.10 7.78
CA GLU A 27 6.63 -7.06 8.83
C GLU A 27 5.33 -7.72 8.37
N VAL A 28 4.90 -7.43 7.15
CA VAL A 28 3.68 -8.01 6.59
C VAL A 28 3.82 -9.53 6.45
N ALA A 29 5.01 -10.03 6.13
CA ALA A 29 5.26 -11.46 5.97
C ALA A 29 5.01 -12.25 7.25
N SER A 30 5.03 -11.60 8.42
CA SER A 30 4.70 -12.25 9.67
C SER A 30 3.21 -12.59 9.80
N GLU A 31 2.37 -11.97 8.98
CA GLU A 31 0.91 -12.14 9.02
C GLU A 31 0.42 -13.30 8.13
N GLY A 32 1.21 -13.73 7.17
CA GLY A 32 0.80 -14.77 6.26
C GLY A 32 1.68 -14.82 5.02
N ARG A 33 1.12 -15.36 3.94
CA ARG A 33 1.84 -15.52 2.68
C ARG A 33 1.53 -14.35 1.74
N ILE A 34 2.57 -13.60 1.38
CA ILE A 34 2.42 -12.50 0.41
C ILE A 34 2.36 -13.09 -0.99
N VAL A 35 1.24 -12.92 -1.66
CA VAL A 35 1.00 -13.43 -3.02
C VAL A 35 1.09 -12.32 -4.05
N VAL A 36 0.59 -11.14 -3.72
CA VAL A 36 0.56 -9.99 -4.63
C VAL A 36 1.35 -8.86 -4.01
N LYS A 37 2.29 -8.31 -4.78
CA LYS A 37 3.08 -7.12 -4.43
C LYS A 37 3.07 -6.19 -5.64
N ARG A 38 2.36 -5.07 -5.55
CA ARG A 38 2.20 -4.14 -6.65
C ARG A 38 2.45 -2.71 -6.21
N ALA A 39 3.09 -1.94 -7.07
CA ALA A 39 3.43 -0.54 -6.82
C ALA A 39 2.84 0.34 -7.91
N TYR A 40 2.11 1.37 -7.51
CA TYR A 40 1.33 2.23 -8.40
C TYR A 40 1.89 3.63 -8.42
N GLY A 41 2.17 4.15 -9.59
CA GLY A 41 2.67 5.49 -9.75
C GLY A 41 2.89 5.84 -11.20
N ASN A 42 3.23 7.10 -11.45
CA ASN A 42 3.62 7.54 -12.78
C ASN A 42 5.14 7.36 -12.92
N TRP A 43 5.54 6.23 -13.48
CA TRP A 43 6.95 5.83 -13.58
C TRP A 43 7.75 6.64 -14.57
N THR A 44 7.10 7.53 -15.33
CA THR A 44 7.81 8.45 -16.22
C THR A 44 8.41 9.63 -15.45
N LYS A 45 8.04 9.82 -14.20
CA LYS A 45 8.58 10.87 -13.34
C LYS A 45 9.95 10.47 -12.81
N GLY A 46 10.94 11.38 -12.94
CA GLY A 46 12.31 11.09 -12.51
C GLY A 46 12.46 10.90 -11.00
N ASN A 47 11.54 11.45 -10.20
CA ASN A 47 11.60 11.32 -8.75
C ASN A 47 11.31 9.91 -8.25
N LEU A 48 10.81 9.02 -9.10
CA LEU A 48 10.56 7.62 -8.73
C LEU A 48 11.74 6.70 -9.05
N THR A 49 12.85 7.25 -9.56
CA THR A 49 14.04 6.45 -9.87
C THR A 49 14.50 5.56 -8.72
N PRO A 50 14.50 6.03 -7.44
CA PRO A 50 14.92 5.14 -6.34
C PRO A 50 14.07 3.88 -6.18
N TRP A 51 12.83 3.91 -6.65
CA TRP A 51 11.97 2.72 -6.61
C TRP A 51 12.39 1.64 -7.59
N LEU A 52 13.07 1.98 -8.69
CA LEU A 52 13.39 1.03 -9.75
C LEU A 52 14.22 -0.14 -9.24
N ASP A 53 15.26 0.13 -8.46
CA ASP A 53 16.10 -0.92 -7.88
C ASP A 53 15.32 -1.75 -6.86
N VAL A 54 14.46 -1.11 -6.08
CA VAL A 54 13.67 -1.77 -5.05
C VAL A 54 12.63 -2.70 -5.67
N LEU A 55 12.00 -2.28 -6.78
CA LEU A 55 11.05 -3.13 -7.49
C LEU A 55 11.71 -4.44 -7.93
N GLU A 56 12.91 -4.34 -8.49
CA GLU A 56 13.63 -5.52 -8.95
C GLU A 56 14.08 -6.38 -7.77
N GLU A 57 14.69 -5.76 -6.77
CA GLU A 57 15.23 -6.46 -5.60
C GLU A 57 14.18 -7.22 -4.82
N LEU A 58 13.01 -6.62 -4.65
CA LEU A 58 11.93 -7.19 -3.84
C LEU A 58 10.85 -7.87 -4.67
N ALA A 59 11.03 -7.95 -5.97
CA ALA A 59 10.05 -8.55 -6.91
C ALA A 59 8.66 -7.92 -6.77
N ILE A 60 8.63 -6.59 -6.73
CA ILE A 60 7.39 -5.82 -6.69
C ILE A 60 7.03 -5.45 -8.13
N ARG A 61 5.79 -5.69 -8.52
CA ARG A 61 5.34 -5.43 -9.88
C ARG A 61 4.88 -3.98 -10.02
N PRO A 62 5.51 -3.19 -10.92
CA PRO A 62 5.06 -1.82 -11.15
C PRO A 62 3.84 -1.77 -12.05
N TYR A 63 2.95 -0.82 -11.75
CA TYR A 63 1.79 -0.50 -12.58
C TYR A 63 1.83 0.98 -12.88
N GLN A 64 1.74 1.31 -14.16
CA GLN A 64 1.75 2.69 -14.61
C GLN A 64 0.39 3.33 -14.38
N GLN A 65 0.42 4.50 -13.77
CA GLN A 65 -0.74 5.38 -13.69
C GLN A 65 -0.38 6.70 -14.37
N THR A 66 -1.03 6.98 -15.47
CA THR A 66 -0.78 8.23 -16.20
C THR A 66 -1.64 9.34 -15.62
N ASP A 67 -1.05 10.51 -15.41
CA ASP A 67 -1.77 11.68 -14.94
C ASP A 67 -2.42 12.37 -16.14
N TYR A 68 -3.70 12.06 -16.39
CA TYR A 68 -4.43 12.65 -17.51
C TYR A 68 -4.77 14.11 -17.27
N VAL A 69 -4.86 14.50 -16.01
CA VAL A 69 -5.11 15.88 -15.62
C VAL A 69 -3.97 16.32 -14.71
N SER A 70 -3.27 17.39 -15.10
CA SER A 70 -2.14 17.92 -14.34
C SER A 70 -2.57 18.22 -12.90
N GLY A 71 -1.76 17.78 -11.94
CA GLY A 71 -2.00 18.03 -10.52
C GLY A 71 -3.03 17.14 -9.86
N LYS A 72 -3.60 16.16 -10.56
CA LYS A 72 -4.52 15.21 -9.98
C LYS A 72 -3.81 13.89 -9.67
N ASN A 73 -4.20 13.27 -8.54
CA ASN A 73 -3.63 12.00 -8.09
C ASN A 73 -4.31 10.83 -8.79
N ALA A 74 -3.87 10.53 -10.00
CA ALA A 74 -4.46 9.44 -10.77
C ALA A 74 -4.02 8.06 -10.27
N SER A 75 -2.87 7.96 -9.57
CA SER A 75 -2.36 6.69 -9.04
C SER A 75 -3.30 6.07 -8.00
N ASP A 76 -4.05 6.90 -7.26
CA ASP A 76 -5.02 6.42 -6.28
C ASP A 76 -6.09 5.57 -6.94
N MET A 77 -6.55 5.97 -8.12
CA MET A 77 -7.60 5.26 -8.82
C MET A 77 -7.14 3.90 -9.33
N ALA A 78 -5.92 3.81 -9.88
CA ALA A 78 -5.38 2.54 -10.37
C ALA A 78 -5.23 1.53 -9.23
N LEU A 79 -4.70 1.96 -8.10
CA LEU A 79 -4.56 1.11 -6.93
C LEU A 79 -5.94 0.62 -6.46
N THR A 80 -6.90 1.53 -6.39
CA THR A 80 -8.26 1.21 -5.94
C THR A 80 -8.93 0.18 -6.84
N ILE A 81 -8.81 0.36 -8.16
CA ILE A 81 -9.39 -0.57 -9.12
C ILE A 81 -8.78 -1.97 -8.95
N ASP A 82 -7.46 -2.05 -8.85
CA ASP A 82 -6.78 -3.34 -8.71
C ASP A 82 -7.11 -4.02 -7.37
N ALA A 83 -7.19 -3.25 -6.29
CA ALA A 83 -7.56 -3.81 -4.99
C ALA A 83 -8.98 -4.40 -5.04
N MET A 84 -9.90 -3.72 -5.71
CA MET A 84 -11.27 -4.23 -5.86
C MET A 84 -11.30 -5.48 -6.75
N ASP A 85 -10.50 -5.51 -7.82
CA ASP A 85 -10.40 -6.70 -8.65
C ASP A 85 -9.87 -7.89 -7.83
N CYS A 86 -8.87 -7.66 -7.01
CA CYS A 86 -8.34 -8.71 -6.12
C CYS A 86 -9.39 -9.18 -5.11
N LEU A 87 -10.21 -8.26 -4.60
CA LEU A 87 -11.29 -8.61 -3.68
C LEU A 87 -12.28 -9.57 -4.34
N TYR A 88 -12.67 -9.28 -5.56
CA TYR A 88 -13.64 -10.11 -6.28
C TYR A 88 -13.07 -11.45 -6.75
N GLN A 89 -11.75 -11.62 -6.77
CA GLN A 89 -11.15 -12.93 -7.03
C GLN A 89 -11.33 -13.90 -5.88
N ASP A 90 -11.67 -13.39 -4.70
CA ASP A 90 -11.94 -14.20 -3.50
C ASP A 90 -10.79 -15.14 -3.13
N LYS A 91 -9.56 -14.65 -3.28
CA LYS A 91 -8.35 -15.43 -3.01
C LYS A 91 -7.52 -14.87 -1.87
N PHE A 92 -7.80 -13.66 -1.43
CA PHE A 92 -6.95 -12.96 -0.48
C PHE A 92 -7.68 -12.71 0.83
N ASP A 93 -7.02 -13.05 1.91
CA ASP A 93 -7.57 -12.86 3.26
C ASP A 93 -7.21 -11.48 3.81
N ILE A 94 -6.03 -10.97 3.43
CA ILE A 94 -5.49 -9.74 3.96
C ILE A 94 -5.13 -8.79 2.81
N PHE A 95 -5.57 -7.54 2.93
CA PHE A 95 -5.23 -6.47 2.00
C PHE A 95 -4.38 -5.45 2.74
N VAL A 96 -3.20 -5.17 2.21
CA VAL A 96 -2.29 -4.18 2.80
C VAL A 96 -2.21 -2.98 1.86
N VAL A 97 -2.65 -1.83 2.35
CA VAL A 97 -2.60 -0.57 1.60
C VAL A 97 -1.50 0.29 2.22
N VAL A 98 -0.45 0.52 1.44
CA VAL A 98 0.72 1.26 1.89
C VAL A 98 0.63 2.69 1.38
N SER A 99 0.02 3.55 2.17
CA SER A 99 -0.17 4.97 1.88
C SER A 99 -0.65 5.70 3.12
N SER A 100 -0.29 6.97 3.22
CA SER A 100 -0.84 7.87 4.24
C SER A 100 -1.97 8.76 3.69
N ASP A 101 -2.36 8.55 2.44
CA ASP A 101 -3.38 9.35 1.78
C ASP A 101 -4.77 8.96 2.25
N SER A 102 -5.45 9.91 2.91
CA SER A 102 -6.80 9.67 3.43
C SER A 102 -7.84 9.41 2.33
N ASP A 103 -7.50 9.67 1.07
CA ASP A 103 -8.41 9.37 -0.05
C ASP A 103 -8.63 7.86 -0.19
N PHE A 104 -7.78 7.03 0.41
CA PHE A 104 -7.98 5.58 0.44
C PHE A 104 -8.94 5.11 1.54
N THR A 105 -9.46 6.03 2.35
CA THR A 105 -10.42 5.66 3.41
C THR A 105 -11.63 4.88 2.86
N PRO A 106 -12.29 5.32 1.76
CA PRO A 106 -13.40 4.54 1.22
C PRO A 106 -13.01 3.14 0.77
N LEU A 107 -11.81 2.98 0.20
CA LEU A 107 -11.33 1.66 -0.20
C LEU A 107 -11.17 0.75 1.02
N ALA A 108 -10.50 1.25 2.07
CA ALA A 108 -10.30 0.47 3.29
C ALA A 108 -11.63 0.05 3.90
N MET A 109 -12.60 0.95 3.95
CA MET A 109 -13.94 0.66 4.45
C MET A 109 -14.62 -0.43 3.63
N ARG A 110 -14.54 -0.34 2.30
CA ARG A 110 -15.18 -1.31 1.41
C ARG A 110 -14.56 -2.69 1.55
N LEU A 111 -13.24 -2.77 1.65
CA LEU A 111 -12.54 -4.04 1.86
C LEU A 111 -12.95 -4.67 3.20
N HIS A 112 -12.98 -3.87 4.25
CA HIS A 112 -13.37 -4.34 5.58
C HIS A 112 -14.81 -4.86 5.58
N GLU A 113 -15.73 -4.14 4.95
CA GLU A 113 -17.14 -4.54 4.88
C GLU A 113 -17.32 -5.88 4.16
N SER A 114 -16.39 -6.26 3.30
CA SER A 114 -16.45 -7.52 2.57
C SER A 114 -15.89 -8.70 3.38
N GLY A 115 -15.46 -8.44 4.61
CA GLY A 115 -14.91 -9.49 5.48
C GLY A 115 -13.41 -9.68 5.37
N ALA A 116 -12.72 -8.95 4.51
CA ALA A 116 -11.27 -9.01 4.42
C ALA A 116 -10.63 -8.29 5.60
N THR A 117 -9.45 -8.73 5.99
CA THR A 117 -8.64 -7.99 6.97
C THR A 117 -7.88 -6.91 6.23
N VAL A 118 -7.95 -5.68 6.71
CA VAL A 118 -7.30 -4.53 6.09
C VAL A 118 -6.20 -4.03 7.00
N ILE A 119 -4.98 -4.02 6.48
CA ILE A 119 -3.82 -3.46 7.18
C ILE A 119 -3.39 -2.21 6.42
N GLY A 120 -3.45 -1.06 7.07
CA GLY A 120 -2.91 0.16 6.52
C GLY A 120 -1.46 0.34 6.99
N VAL A 121 -0.62 0.89 6.13
CA VAL A 121 0.76 1.21 6.48
C VAL A 121 1.03 2.63 6.03
N GLY A 122 1.41 3.49 6.95
CA GLY A 122 1.68 4.89 6.65
C GLY A 122 2.53 5.53 7.74
N ASN A 123 2.77 6.83 7.59
CA ASN A 123 3.57 7.57 8.58
C ASN A 123 2.69 8.03 9.75
N GLY A 124 3.34 8.66 10.73
CA GLY A 124 2.66 9.11 11.96
C GLY A 124 1.66 10.24 11.76
N THR A 125 1.65 10.87 10.58
CA THR A 125 0.72 11.98 10.29
C THR A 125 -0.56 11.51 9.60
N THR A 126 -0.71 10.20 9.38
CA THR A 126 -1.90 9.64 8.74
C THR A 126 -3.16 10.01 9.52
N LYS A 127 -4.18 10.49 8.80
CA LYS A 127 -5.42 10.95 9.43
C LYS A 127 -6.19 9.81 10.07
N LYS A 128 -6.95 10.14 11.10
CA LYS A 128 -7.75 9.16 11.86
C LYS A 128 -8.74 8.41 10.98
N SER A 129 -9.30 9.06 9.97
CA SER A 129 -10.27 8.40 9.08
C SER A 129 -9.68 7.15 8.44
N LEU A 130 -8.46 7.26 7.89
CA LEU A 130 -7.81 6.10 7.27
C LEU A 130 -7.39 5.08 8.33
N ARG A 131 -6.81 5.52 9.44
CA ARG A 131 -6.41 4.62 10.51
C ARG A 131 -7.57 3.80 11.03
N ASN A 132 -8.71 4.44 11.26
CA ASN A 132 -9.89 3.78 11.81
C ASN A 132 -10.63 2.92 10.80
N ALA A 133 -10.44 3.16 9.50
CA ALA A 133 -11.02 2.34 8.46
C ALA A 133 -10.30 0.99 8.31
N CYS A 134 -9.08 0.88 8.80
CA CYS A 134 -8.29 -0.34 8.75
C CYS A 134 -8.50 -1.17 10.02
N ASP A 135 -8.39 -2.49 9.89
CA ASP A 135 -8.42 -3.38 11.05
C ASP A 135 -7.18 -3.17 11.92
N ARG A 136 -6.04 -2.93 11.26
CA ARG A 136 -4.80 -2.57 11.93
C ARG A 136 -4.08 -1.51 11.11
N PHE A 137 -3.33 -0.66 11.78
CA PHE A 137 -2.53 0.35 11.11
C PHE A 137 -1.10 0.32 11.62
N MET A 138 -0.16 0.09 10.73
CA MET A 138 1.27 0.05 11.02
C MET A 138 1.88 1.40 10.68
N GLY A 139 2.05 2.23 11.69
CA GLY A 139 2.69 3.51 11.51
C GLY A 139 3.36 3.86 12.82
N GLY A 140 4.64 3.64 12.92
CA GLY A 140 5.38 3.79 14.16
C GLY A 140 5.41 2.56 15.04
N SER A 141 4.66 1.49 14.68
CA SER A 141 4.69 0.24 15.43
C SER A 141 5.85 -0.67 15.02
N ILE A 142 6.39 -0.46 13.84
CA ILE A 142 7.64 -1.08 13.41
C ILE A 142 8.75 -0.15 13.85
N ASN A 143 9.98 -0.66 13.90
CA ASN A 143 11.11 0.18 14.24
C ASN A 143 11.41 1.18 13.10
N TRP A 144 10.58 2.21 13.02
CA TRP A 144 10.68 3.26 12.02
C TRP A 144 11.68 4.34 12.45
N LEU A 145 12.85 3.95 12.93
CA LEU A 145 13.85 4.91 13.40
C LEU A 145 14.15 6.01 12.38
N PHE A 146 13.98 5.68 11.11
CA PHE A 146 14.27 6.60 10.02
C PHE A 146 13.02 7.00 9.24
N TRP A 147 11.84 6.68 9.79
CA TRP A 147 10.59 7.08 9.16
C TRP A 147 10.32 8.53 9.50
N GLU A 148 10.34 9.35 8.48
CA GLU A 148 10.01 10.76 8.64
C GLU A 148 8.69 11.07 7.96
N PRO A 149 7.82 11.87 8.60
CA PRO A 149 6.62 12.34 7.94
C PRO A 149 7.00 13.11 6.69
N SER A 150 6.11 13.06 5.67
CA SER A 150 6.30 13.91 4.50
C SER A 150 6.40 15.37 4.96
N PRO A 151 7.35 16.16 4.44
CA PRO A 151 7.45 17.57 4.81
C PRO A 151 6.21 18.37 4.44
N ILE A 152 5.36 17.83 3.58
CA ILE A 152 4.12 18.49 3.17
C ILE A 152 2.93 17.93 3.98
N GLY A 153 3.17 16.94 4.74
CA GLY A 153 2.17 16.16 5.47
C GLY A 153 1.39 16.48 6.47
#